data_33f850482e9c78aead7906715cc2c7e0
#
_entry.id   33f850482e9c78aead7906715cc2c7e0
#
_cell.length_a   1.000
_cell.length_b   1.000
_cell.length_c   1.000
_cell.angle_alpha   90.00
_cell.angle_beta   90.00
_cell.angle_gamma   90.00
#
_symmetry.space_group_name_H-M   'P 1'
#
loop_
_entity.id
_entity.type
_entity.pdbx_description
1 polymer ?
#
loop_
_entity_poly.entity_id
_entity_poly.type
_entity_poly.pdbx_seq_one_letter_code
_entity_poly.pdbx_strand_id
1 'polypeptide(L)'
;MEKDEIVIREILAGAKKLFGRHGLKKTTMEEIASAAGKGKSTLYYYFPSKNEIFEAVVEDEMKNVVKRIREAVNFSSTAKAKLKAFLQAQITSIIGFHSFKEVLFDDIVQSMRMLIAIKSRYEQIQIDMIKEILLGGSQSGEFKEISLERMNKMSFIIVTFFRGLHFPLSVELSEIKKNEYFDEMIDMLIEGIGRKT
;
A
#
# COMPACT_ATOMS: atom_id res chain seq x y z
N MET A 1 -17.82 -6.87 20.22
CA MET A 1 -17.44 -6.50 18.84
C MET A 1 -16.87 -5.08 18.79
N GLU A 2 -17.64 -4.02 18.97
CA GLU A 2 -17.13 -2.63 18.87
C GLU A 2 -16.01 -2.30 19.87
N LYS A 3 -16.12 -2.79 21.12
CA LYS A 3 -15.10 -2.59 22.16
C LYS A 3 -13.79 -3.32 21.86
N ASP A 4 -13.86 -4.50 21.28
CA ASP A 4 -12.67 -5.27 20.89
C ASP A 4 -11.94 -4.62 19.72
N GLU A 5 -12.67 -4.09 18.74
CA GLU A 5 -12.11 -3.34 17.61
C GLU A 5 -11.35 -2.09 18.05
N ILE A 6 -11.87 -1.39 19.06
CA ILE A 6 -11.19 -0.21 19.64
C ILE A 6 -9.87 -0.65 20.30
N VAL A 7 -9.90 -1.71 21.11
CA VAL A 7 -8.70 -2.21 21.80
C VAL A 7 -7.65 -2.67 20.79
N ILE A 8 -8.04 -3.43 19.78
CA ILE A 8 -7.12 -3.88 18.71
C ILE A 8 -6.50 -2.67 18.02
N ARG A 9 -7.28 -1.67 17.65
CA ARG A 9 -6.79 -0.45 16.99
C ARG A 9 -5.77 0.30 17.84
N GLU A 10 -6.00 0.43 19.15
CA GLU A 10 -5.06 1.06 20.06
C GLU A 10 -3.75 0.27 20.19
N ILE A 11 -3.83 -1.08 20.23
CA ILE A 11 -2.65 -1.95 20.22
C ILE A 11 -1.85 -1.78 18.94
N LEU A 12 -2.52 -1.82 17.78
CA LEU A 12 -1.84 -1.66 16.49
C LEU A 12 -1.20 -0.29 16.33
N ALA A 13 -1.86 0.77 16.80
CA ALA A 13 -1.30 2.14 16.76
C ALA A 13 -0.05 2.29 17.65
N GLY A 14 -0.07 1.72 18.84
CA GLY A 14 1.10 1.69 19.75
C GLY A 14 2.26 0.88 19.15
N ALA A 15 1.96 -0.32 18.68
CA ALA A 15 2.92 -1.21 18.05
C ALA A 15 3.58 -0.60 16.81
N LYS A 16 2.79 0.02 15.94
CA LYS A 16 3.27 0.70 14.73
C LYS A 16 4.33 1.74 15.06
N LYS A 17 4.10 2.57 16.07
CA LYS A 17 5.09 3.59 16.50
C LYS A 17 6.39 2.96 16.98
N LEU A 18 6.30 1.88 17.76
CA LEU A 18 7.48 1.20 18.30
C LEU A 18 8.26 0.46 17.22
N PHE A 19 7.58 -0.26 16.36
CA PHE A 19 8.20 -0.94 15.22
C PHE A 19 8.89 0.04 14.27
N GLY A 20 8.30 1.21 14.03
CA GLY A 20 8.90 2.26 13.22
C GLY A 20 10.14 2.91 13.84
N ARG A 21 10.27 2.90 15.19
CA ARG A 21 11.41 3.51 15.89
C ARG A 21 12.54 2.53 16.21
N HIS A 22 12.19 1.29 16.56
CA HIS A 22 13.12 0.35 17.17
C HIS A 22 13.26 -0.96 16.38
N GLY A 23 12.38 -1.19 15.41
CA GLY A 23 12.29 -2.45 14.68
C GLY A 23 11.55 -3.54 15.45
N LEU A 24 11.25 -4.64 14.75
CA LEU A 24 10.54 -5.78 15.32
C LEU A 24 11.37 -6.48 16.40
N LYS A 25 12.68 -6.68 16.16
CA LYS A 25 13.55 -7.42 17.09
C LYS A 25 13.67 -6.75 18.44
N LYS A 26 13.90 -5.44 18.47
CA LYS A 26 14.14 -4.69 19.71
C LYS A 26 12.88 -4.35 20.49
N THR A 27 11.71 -4.40 19.86
CA THR A 27 10.42 -4.11 20.50
C THR A 27 9.96 -5.32 21.33
N THR A 28 9.45 -5.08 22.54
CA THR A 28 8.90 -6.09 23.45
C THR A 28 7.38 -6.00 23.57
N MET A 29 6.74 -7.08 24.00
CA MET A 29 5.30 -7.11 24.28
C MET A 29 4.91 -6.13 25.39
N GLU A 30 5.77 -5.96 26.39
CA GLU A 30 5.58 -5.03 27.50
C GLU A 30 5.54 -3.57 27.02
N GLU A 31 6.48 -3.19 26.15
CA GLU A 31 6.51 -1.84 25.56
C GLU A 31 5.26 -1.58 24.70
N ILE A 32 4.80 -2.58 23.94
CA ILE A 32 3.58 -2.46 23.13
C ILE A 32 2.37 -2.27 24.05
N ALA A 33 2.24 -3.07 25.12
CA ALA A 33 1.14 -2.95 26.08
C ALA A 33 1.11 -1.54 26.69
N SER A 34 2.27 -1.05 27.15
CA SER A 34 2.42 0.30 27.71
C SER A 34 2.05 1.38 26.70
N ALA A 35 2.55 1.29 25.46
CA ALA A 35 2.28 2.26 24.40
C ALA A 35 0.80 2.27 23.98
N ALA A 36 0.10 1.15 24.12
CA ALA A 36 -1.33 1.03 23.87
C ALA A 36 -2.22 1.43 25.06
N GLY A 37 -1.61 1.72 26.23
CA GLY A 37 -2.36 1.98 27.46
C GLY A 37 -3.12 0.74 27.96
N LYS A 38 -2.59 -0.46 27.72
CA LYS A 38 -3.21 -1.75 28.08
C LYS A 38 -2.36 -2.53 29.05
N GLY A 39 -3.01 -3.37 29.84
CA GLY A 39 -2.33 -4.36 30.67
C GLY A 39 -1.74 -5.50 29.80
N LYS A 40 -0.65 -6.11 30.29
CA LYS A 40 0.02 -7.22 29.63
C LYS A 40 -0.94 -8.38 29.33
N SER A 41 -1.80 -8.74 30.29
CA SER A 41 -2.81 -9.79 30.11
C SER A 41 -3.82 -9.48 28.98
N THR A 42 -4.22 -8.23 28.86
CA THR A 42 -5.09 -7.77 27.77
C THR A 42 -4.40 -7.91 26.42
N LEU A 43 -3.12 -7.52 26.34
CA LEU A 43 -2.37 -7.65 25.10
C LEU A 43 -2.28 -9.12 24.65
N TYR A 44 -1.89 -10.02 25.57
CA TYR A 44 -1.77 -11.46 25.25
C TYR A 44 -3.12 -12.13 24.93
N TYR A 45 -4.23 -11.59 25.42
CA TYR A 45 -5.56 -12.06 25.05
C TYR A 45 -5.87 -11.83 23.57
N TYR A 46 -5.49 -10.67 23.01
CA TYR A 46 -5.72 -10.35 21.61
C TYR A 46 -4.62 -10.86 20.68
N PHE A 47 -3.38 -10.85 21.12
CA PHE A 47 -2.21 -11.18 20.32
C PHE A 47 -1.23 -12.06 21.11
N PRO A 48 -1.15 -13.36 20.82
CA PRO A 48 -0.22 -14.28 21.49
C PRO A 48 1.25 -13.91 21.36
N SER A 49 1.65 -13.21 20.29
CA SER A 49 3.04 -12.84 20.04
C SER A 49 3.18 -11.48 19.34
N LYS A 50 4.37 -10.88 19.44
CA LYS A 50 4.68 -9.64 18.73
C LYS A 50 4.72 -9.81 17.21
N ASN A 51 4.99 -11.02 16.71
CA ASN A 51 4.95 -11.32 15.29
C ASN A 51 3.51 -11.22 14.74
N GLU A 52 2.52 -11.69 15.51
CA GLU A 52 1.11 -11.56 15.14
C GLU A 52 0.64 -10.10 15.18
N ILE A 53 1.12 -9.32 16.14
CA ILE A 53 0.87 -7.87 16.16
C ILE A 53 1.51 -7.21 14.93
N PHE A 54 2.74 -7.59 14.57
CA PHE A 54 3.43 -7.06 13.41
C PHE A 54 2.68 -7.40 12.11
N GLU A 55 2.23 -8.65 11.96
CA GLU A 55 1.40 -9.09 10.84
C GLU A 55 0.12 -8.25 10.74
N ALA A 56 -0.58 -8.06 11.86
CA ALA A 56 -1.81 -7.27 11.90
C ALA A 56 -1.56 -5.78 11.59
N VAL A 57 -0.42 -5.21 12.02
CA VAL A 57 -0.01 -3.84 11.68
C VAL A 57 0.22 -3.71 10.17
N VAL A 58 0.94 -4.65 9.56
CA VAL A 58 1.19 -4.63 8.10
C VAL A 58 -0.13 -4.79 7.34
N GLU A 59 -1.01 -5.67 7.79
CA GLU A 59 -2.31 -5.87 7.16
C GLU A 59 -3.20 -4.61 7.25
N ASP A 60 -3.23 -3.94 8.40
CA ASP A 60 -3.96 -2.69 8.59
C ASP A 60 -3.42 -1.58 7.67
N GLU A 61 -2.10 -1.46 7.52
CA GLU A 61 -1.48 -0.52 6.59
C GLU A 61 -1.86 -0.81 5.14
N MET A 62 -1.86 -2.08 4.72
CA MET A 62 -2.28 -2.45 3.36
C MET A 62 -3.76 -2.14 3.11
N LYS A 63 -4.64 -2.40 4.08
CA LYS A 63 -6.07 -2.00 4.02
C LYS A 63 -6.21 -0.49 3.83
N ASN A 64 -5.46 0.28 4.60
CA ASN A 64 -5.47 1.74 4.52
C ASN A 64 -4.95 2.26 3.16
N VAL A 65 -3.93 1.63 2.59
CA VAL A 65 -3.44 1.95 1.23
C VAL A 65 -4.54 1.73 0.21
N VAL A 66 -5.14 0.54 0.17
CA VAL A 66 -6.22 0.22 -0.78
C VAL A 66 -7.42 1.15 -0.60
N LYS A 67 -7.78 1.49 0.65
CA LYS A 67 -8.85 2.44 0.93
C LYS A 67 -8.56 3.81 0.32
N ARG A 68 -7.37 4.38 0.56
CA ARG A 68 -6.97 5.68 -0.02
C ARG A 68 -6.99 5.68 -1.54
N ILE A 69 -6.47 4.62 -2.16
CA ILE A 69 -6.50 4.47 -3.62
C ILE A 69 -7.95 4.46 -4.12
N ARG A 70 -8.82 3.67 -3.51
CA ARG A 70 -10.25 3.57 -3.88
C ARG A 70 -10.96 4.91 -3.75
N GLU A 71 -10.71 5.64 -2.67
CA GLU A 71 -11.27 6.98 -2.46
C GLU A 71 -10.81 7.94 -3.56
N ALA A 72 -9.52 8.00 -3.86
CA ALA A 72 -8.98 8.86 -4.92
C ALA A 72 -9.57 8.52 -6.30
N VAL A 73 -9.70 7.24 -6.63
CA VAL A 73 -10.32 6.77 -7.89
C VAL A 73 -11.80 7.15 -7.94
N ASN A 74 -12.54 6.99 -6.86
CA ASN A 74 -13.97 7.29 -6.82
C ASN A 74 -14.28 8.79 -6.94
N PHE A 75 -13.37 9.66 -6.51
CA PHE A 75 -13.48 11.11 -6.69
C PHE A 75 -13.27 11.57 -8.14
N SER A 76 -12.76 10.70 -9.00
CA SER A 76 -12.43 11.03 -10.39
C SER A 76 -13.57 10.64 -11.34
N SER A 77 -13.90 11.51 -12.29
CA SER A 77 -15.03 11.31 -13.21
C SER A 77 -14.67 10.59 -14.51
N THR A 78 -13.45 10.78 -15.03
CA THR A 78 -13.01 10.20 -16.30
C THR A 78 -12.05 9.03 -16.08
N ALA A 79 -11.95 8.11 -17.02
CA ALA A 79 -11.04 6.98 -16.91
C ALA A 79 -9.56 7.40 -16.84
N LYS A 80 -9.19 8.43 -17.60
CA LYS A 80 -7.84 9.04 -17.51
C LYS A 80 -7.57 9.59 -16.11
N ALA A 81 -8.51 10.37 -15.55
CA ALA A 81 -8.38 10.93 -14.21
C ALA A 81 -8.35 9.83 -13.12
N LYS A 82 -9.14 8.77 -13.25
CA LYS A 82 -9.13 7.61 -12.36
C LYS A 82 -7.78 6.90 -12.35
N LEU A 83 -7.21 6.68 -13.55
CA LEU A 83 -5.90 6.05 -13.67
C LEU A 83 -4.80 6.93 -13.05
N LYS A 84 -4.82 8.24 -13.32
CA LYS A 84 -3.88 9.20 -12.72
C LYS A 84 -3.99 9.21 -11.20
N ALA A 85 -5.20 9.29 -10.65
CA ALA A 85 -5.47 9.26 -9.23
C ALA A 85 -4.99 7.96 -8.55
N PHE A 86 -5.22 6.81 -9.21
CA PHE A 86 -4.71 5.51 -8.74
C PHE A 86 -3.18 5.53 -8.63
N LEU A 87 -2.50 5.95 -9.69
CA LEU A 87 -1.03 5.94 -9.76
C LEU A 87 -0.40 6.93 -8.75
N GLN A 88 -0.97 8.12 -8.62
CA GLN A 88 -0.53 9.10 -7.62
C GLN A 88 -0.73 8.62 -6.19
N ALA A 89 -1.88 8.00 -5.89
CA ALA A 89 -2.15 7.43 -4.57
C ALA A 89 -1.20 6.26 -4.22
N GLN A 90 -0.82 5.45 -5.22
CA GLN A 90 0.21 4.42 -5.07
C GLN A 90 1.56 5.04 -4.67
N ILE A 91 2.02 6.07 -5.38
CA ILE A 91 3.29 6.75 -5.11
C ILE A 91 3.29 7.37 -3.71
N THR A 92 2.22 8.09 -3.34
CA THR A 92 2.08 8.68 -2.01
C THR A 92 2.13 7.61 -0.91
N SER A 93 1.57 6.43 -1.16
CA SER A 93 1.61 5.30 -0.24
C SER A 93 3.03 4.73 -0.08
N ILE A 94 3.84 4.75 -1.15
CA ILE A 94 5.25 4.36 -1.11
C ILE A 94 6.02 5.28 -0.17
N ILE A 95 5.82 6.59 -0.28
CA ILE A 95 6.48 7.60 0.55
C ILE A 95 6.07 7.45 2.02
N GLY A 96 4.78 7.25 2.30
CA GLY A 96 4.27 7.07 3.67
C GLY A 96 4.78 5.81 4.38
N PHE A 97 5.18 4.78 3.64
CA PHE A 97 5.78 3.55 4.19
C PHE A 97 7.28 3.70 4.54
N HIS A 98 7.87 4.85 4.22
CA HIS A 98 9.31 5.10 4.37
C HIS A 98 9.78 5.01 5.84
N SER A 99 8.99 5.54 6.78
CA SER A 99 9.31 5.50 8.21
C SER A 99 9.39 4.08 8.79
N PHE A 100 8.84 3.11 8.10
CA PHE A 100 8.86 1.69 8.49
C PHE A 100 10.06 0.93 7.90
N LYS A 101 10.71 1.47 6.85
CA LYS A 101 11.73 0.75 6.08
C LYS A 101 13.12 0.76 6.70
N GLU A 102 13.55 1.88 7.25
CA GLU A 102 14.94 2.03 7.75
C GLU A 102 15.25 1.06 8.88
N VAL A 103 14.25 0.72 9.68
CA VAL A 103 14.40 -0.14 10.85
C VAL A 103 14.08 -1.61 10.57
N LEU A 104 13.37 -1.90 9.49
CA LEU A 104 12.93 -3.26 9.15
C LEU A 104 13.88 -4.02 8.24
N PHE A 105 14.95 -3.40 7.74
CA PHE A 105 15.81 -4.07 6.75
C PHE A 105 16.42 -5.37 7.27
N ASP A 106 16.87 -5.39 8.51
CA ASP A 106 17.43 -6.57 9.16
C ASP A 106 16.35 -7.60 9.58
N ASP A 107 15.12 -7.13 9.80
CA ASP A 107 13.98 -7.97 10.21
C ASP A 107 13.20 -8.53 9.00
N ILE A 108 13.32 -7.89 7.82
CA ILE A 108 12.60 -8.26 6.58
C ILE A 108 12.91 -9.69 6.15
N VAL A 109 14.16 -10.12 6.25
CA VAL A 109 14.55 -11.46 5.77
C VAL A 109 13.81 -12.57 6.54
N GLN A 110 13.60 -12.39 7.83
CA GLN A 110 12.88 -13.34 8.68
C GLN A 110 11.37 -13.33 8.47
N SER A 111 10.82 -12.15 8.12
CA SER A 111 9.37 -11.94 7.91
C SER A 111 8.97 -11.97 6.43
N MET A 112 9.91 -12.23 5.51
CA MET A 112 9.72 -12.09 4.06
C MET A 112 8.52 -12.89 3.52
N ARG A 113 8.37 -14.16 3.93
CA ARG A 113 7.28 -15.03 3.45
C ARG A 113 5.90 -14.48 3.83
N MET A 114 5.77 -14.01 5.07
CA MET A 114 4.55 -13.42 5.59
C MET A 114 4.21 -12.12 4.86
N LEU A 115 5.19 -11.23 4.70
CA LEU A 115 5.02 -9.96 3.99
C LEU A 115 4.62 -10.18 2.51
N ILE A 116 5.19 -11.17 1.85
CA ILE A 116 4.82 -11.54 0.48
C ILE A 116 3.37 -12.02 0.44
N ALA A 117 2.94 -12.88 1.36
CA ALA A 117 1.58 -13.40 1.39
C ALA A 117 0.53 -12.29 1.62
N ILE A 118 0.79 -11.39 2.56
CA ILE A 118 -0.09 -10.23 2.80
C ILE A 118 -0.13 -9.34 1.54
N LYS A 119 1.02 -8.94 1.01
CA LYS A 119 1.11 -8.08 -0.17
C LYS A 119 0.40 -8.66 -1.38
N SER A 120 0.56 -9.96 -1.67
CA SER A 120 -0.08 -10.61 -2.82
C SER A 120 -1.60 -10.50 -2.80
N ARG A 121 -2.22 -10.57 -1.61
CA ARG A 121 -3.66 -10.43 -1.43
C ARG A 121 -4.15 -9.03 -1.83
N TYR A 122 -3.42 -8.00 -1.41
CA TYR A 122 -3.76 -6.60 -1.73
C TYR A 122 -3.37 -6.19 -3.15
N GLU A 123 -2.37 -6.84 -3.74
CA GLU A 123 -2.02 -6.66 -5.15
C GLU A 123 -3.14 -7.09 -6.08
N GLN A 124 -3.80 -8.20 -5.81
CA GLN A 124 -4.91 -8.66 -6.64
C GLN A 124 -6.04 -7.63 -6.66
N ILE A 125 -6.37 -7.04 -5.51
CA ILE A 125 -7.37 -5.97 -5.42
C ILE A 125 -6.98 -4.77 -6.29
N GLN A 126 -5.71 -4.38 -6.28
CA GLN A 126 -5.21 -3.26 -7.08
C GLN A 126 -5.20 -3.58 -8.58
N ILE A 127 -4.84 -4.82 -8.95
CA ILE A 127 -4.91 -5.30 -10.34
C ILE A 127 -6.35 -5.21 -10.86
N ASP A 128 -7.33 -5.66 -10.07
CA ASP A 128 -8.73 -5.63 -10.46
C ASP A 128 -9.26 -4.20 -10.59
N MET A 129 -8.85 -3.27 -9.70
CA MET A 129 -9.19 -1.84 -9.83
C MET A 129 -8.65 -1.23 -11.14
N ILE A 130 -7.41 -1.54 -11.54
CA ILE A 130 -6.86 -1.06 -12.82
C ILE A 130 -7.61 -1.67 -14.00
N LYS A 131 -7.97 -2.95 -13.95
CA LYS A 131 -8.78 -3.59 -15.00
C LYS A 131 -10.11 -2.87 -15.20
N GLU A 132 -10.80 -2.54 -14.11
CA GLU A 132 -12.07 -1.80 -14.15
C GLU A 132 -11.88 -0.41 -14.79
N ILE A 133 -10.82 0.30 -14.45
CA ILE A 133 -10.50 1.61 -15.03
C ILE A 133 -10.21 1.48 -16.52
N LEU A 134 -9.40 0.51 -16.95
CA LEU A 134 -9.05 0.29 -18.35
C LEU A 134 -10.28 -0.13 -19.17
N LEU A 135 -11.12 -0.99 -18.62
CA LEU A 135 -12.36 -1.42 -19.25
C LEU A 135 -13.32 -0.23 -19.44
N GLY A 136 -13.55 0.55 -18.38
CA GLY A 136 -14.40 1.75 -18.46
C GLY A 136 -13.88 2.77 -19.47
N GLY A 137 -12.57 3.01 -19.52
CA GLY A 137 -11.96 3.92 -20.48
C GLY A 137 -12.01 3.43 -21.93
N SER A 138 -11.92 2.11 -22.15
CA SER A 138 -12.11 1.51 -23.47
C SER A 138 -13.57 1.63 -23.93
N GLN A 139 -14.52 1.40 -23.04
CA GLN A 139 -15.96 1.51 -23.33
C GLN A 139 -16.41 2.96 -23.57
N SER A 140 -15.86 3.92 -22.83
CA SER A 140 -16.15 5.35 -22.99
C SER A 140 -15.45 5.99 -24.20
N GLY A 141 -14.49 5.29 -24.82
CA GLY A 141 -13.67 5.79 -25.92
C GLY A 141 -12.54 6.73 -25.50
N GLU A 142 -12.30 6.90 -24.21
CA GLU A 142 -11.15 7.66 -23.69
C GLU A 142 -9.82 6.95 -23.96
N PHE A 143 -9.82 5.62 -23.91
CA PHE A 143 -8.66 4.79 -24.24
C PHE A 143 -8.88 4.12 -25.62
N LYS A 144 -7.78 3.71 -26.24
CA LYS A 144 -7.81 2.82 -27.39
C LYS A 144 -8.54 1.52 -27.02
N GLU A 145 -9.09 0.84 -28.00
CA GLU A 145 -9.65 -0.47 -27.79
C GLU A 145 -8.55 -1.44 -27.29
N ILE A 146 -8.79 -2.05 -26.14
CA ILE A 146 -7.85 -2.93 -25.46
C ILE A 146 -8.52 -4.29 -25.27
N SER A 147 -7.92 -5.36 -25.82
CA SER A 147 -8.43 -6.70 -25.59
C SER A 147 -8.32 -7.10 -24.10
N LEU A 148 -9.21 -8.00 -23.65
CA LEU A 148 -9.21 -8.50 -22.26
C LEU A 148 -7.85 -9.08 -21.83
N GLU A 149 -7.20 -9.82 -22.72
CA GLU A 149 -5.87 -10.37 -22.49
C GLU A 149 -4.84 -9.26 -22.23
N ARG A 150 -4.87 -8.21 -23.04
CA ARG A 150 -3.98 -7.06 -22.92
C ARG A 150 -4.27 -6.27 -21.65
N MET A 151 -5.55 -6.08 -21.28
CA MET A 151 -5.93 -5.44 -20.00
C MET A 151 -5.35 -6.20 -18.80
N ASN A 152 -5.46 -7.53 -18.79
CA ASN A 152 -4.90 -8.37 -17.74
C ASN A 152 -3.38 -8.18 -17.62
N LYS A 153 -2.66 -8.24 -18.74
CA LYS A 153 -1.21 -8.02 -18.77
C LYS A 153 -0.82 -6.62 -18.30
N MET A 154 -1.49 -5.59 -18.80
CA MET A 154 -1.22 -4.19 -18.42
C MET A 154 -1.46 -3.95 -16.94
N SER A 155 -2.57 -4.41 -16.39
CA SER A 155 -2.89 -4.24 -14.98
C SER A 155 -1.86 -4.89 -14.08
N PHE A 156 -1.44 -6.11 -14.41
CA PHE A 156 -0.38 -6.81 -13.68
C PHE A 156 0.96 -6.07 -13.78
N ILE A 157 1.35 -5.63 -14.98
CA ILE A 157 2.62 -4.91 -15.20
C ILE A 157 2.63 -3.61 -14.41
N ILE A 158 1.56 -2.82 -14.46
CA ILE A 158 1.45 -1.53 -13.76
C ILE A 158 1.62 -1.75 -12.25
N VAL A 159 0.85 -2.65 -11.64
CA VAL A 159 0.93 -2.89 -10.19
C VAL A 159 2.31 -3.42 -9.79
N THR A 160 2.87 -4.36 -10.56
CA THR A 160 4.19 -4.94 -10.30
C THR A 160 5.31 -3.92 -10.46
N PHE A 161 5.23 -3.04 -11.45
CA PHE A 161 6.19 -1.97 -11.67
C PHE A 161 6.22 -1.01 -10.48
N PHE A 162 5.05 -0.49 -10.05
CA PHE A 162 4.98 0.40 -8.90
C PHE A 162 5.43 -0.29 -7.60
N ARG A 163 5.15 -1.58 -7.44
CA ARG A 163 5.70 -2.37 -6.33
C ARG A 163 7.23 -2.39 -6.33
N GLY A 164 7.84 -2.59 -7.49
CA GLY A 164 9.29 -2.59 -7.64
C GLY A 164 9.95 -1.26 -7.28
N LEU A 165 9.25 -0.14 -7.50
CA LEU A 165 9.72 1.20 -7.14
C LEU A 165 9.74 1.47 -5.63
N HIS A 166 9.09 0.64 -4.82
CA HIS A 166 9.10 0.81 -3.36
C HIS A 166 10.51 0.75 -2.75
N PHE A 167 11.44 0.08 -3.37
CA PHE A 167 12.77 -0.17 -2.81
C PHE A 167 13.84 0.85 -3.24
N PRO A 168 14.04 1.16 -4.53
CA PRO A 168 15.13 2.05 -4.97
C PRO A 168 14.88 3.53 -4.70
N LEU A 169 13.64 3.99 -4.85
CA LEU A 169 13.31 5.42 -4.83
C LEU A 169 13.24 6.03 -3.43
N SER A 170 13.23 5.19 -2.40
CA SER A 170 13.23 5.66 -1.03
C SER A 170 14.57 6.25 -0.59
N VAL A 171 15.66 5.97 -1.29
CA VAL A 171 17.03 6.25 -0.83
C VAL A 171 17.66 7.46 -1.52
N GLU A 172 17.35 7.78 -2.79
CA GLU A 172 18.19 8.65 -3.59
C GLU A 172 17.56 9.97 -4.09
N LEU A 173 16.24 10.16 -4.05
CA LEU A 173 15.59 11.35 -4.59
C LEU A 173 14.95 12.21 -3.51
N SER A 174 15.20 13.53 -3.54
CA SER A 174 14.44 14.48 -2.73
C SER A 174 12.94 14.39 -3.09
N GLU A 175 12.05 14.67 -2.13
CA GLU A 175 10.60 14.50 -2.34
C GLU A 175 10.05 15.33 -3.52
N ILE A 176 10.62 16.52 -3.75
CA ILE A 176 10.23 17.41 -4.86
C ILE A 176 10.55 16.78 -6.22
N LYS A 177 11.76 16.22 -6.38
CA LYS A 177 12.14 15.55 -7.63
C LYS A 177 11.37 14.25 -7.85
N LYS A 178 11.00 13.53 -6.78
CA LYS A 178 10.20 12.32 -6.90
C LYS A 178 8.84 12.62 -7.56
N ASN A 179 8.14 13.64 -7.10
CA ASN A 179 6.82 13.99 -7.62
C ASN A 179 6.86 14.37 -9.09
N GLU A 180 7.83 15.20 -9.51
CA GLU A 180 7.98 15.65 -10.90
C GLU A 180 8.23 14.48 -11.86
N TYR A 181 9.16 13.60 -11.56
CA TYR A 181 9.45 12.42 -12.40
C TYR A 181 8.29 11.42 -12.44
N PHE A 182 7.54 11.29 -11.35
CA PHE A 182 6.39 10.42 -11.33
C PHE A 182 5.21 10.98 -12.11
N ASP A 183 4.95 12.28 -12.03
CA ASP A 183 3.89 12.91 -12.81
C ASP A 183 4.18 12.77 -14.31
N GLU A 184 5.42 13.02 -14.75
CA GLU A 184 5.85 12.82 -16.14
C GLU A 184 5.66 11.35 -16.58
N MET A 185 6.10 10.41 -15.78
CA MET A 185 5.92 8.98 -16.08
C MET A 185 4.44 8.58 -16.17
N ILE A 186 3.59 9.12 -15.31
CA ILE A 186 2.15 8.87 -15.33
C ILE A 186 1.54 9.43 -16.61
N ASP A 187 1.90 10.65 -16.98
CA ASP A 187 1.39 11.31 -18.17
C ASP A 187 1.83 10.55 -19.45
N MET A 188 3.08 10.11 -19.55
CA MET A 188 3.57 9.24 -20.64
C MET A 188 2.77 7.93 -20.73
N LEU A 189 2.44 7.29 -19.60
CA LEU A 189 1.61 6.07 -19.57
C LEU A 189 0.21 6.34 -20.10
N ILE A 190 -0.42 7.42 -19.65
CA ILE A 190 -1.79 7.78 -20.05
C ILE A 190 -1.85 8.15 -21.53
N GLU A 191 -0.86 8.90 -22.04
CA GLU A 191 -0.76 9.24 -23.46
C GLU A 191 -0.56 8.01 -24.34
N GLY A 192 0.24 7.03 -23.88
CA GLY A 192 0.48 5.79 -24.59
C GLY A 192 -0.77 4.95 -24.85
N ILE A 193 -1.73 4.98 -23.93
CA ILE A 193 -3.01 4.23 -24.01
C ILE A 193 -4.19 5.11 -24.42
N GLY A 194 -4.06 6.44 -24.30
CA GLY A 194 -5.09 7.41 -24.68
C GLY A 194 -5.42 7.35 -26.17
N ARG A 195 -6.67 7.63 -26.52
CA ARG A 195 -7.07 7.84 -27.91
C ARG A 195 -6.53 9.21 -28.32
N LYS A 196 -5.80 9.28 -29.44
CA LYS A 196 -5.45 10.57 -30.04
C LYS A 196 -6.73 11.19 -30.56
N THR A 197 -7.09 12.37 -30.07
CA THR A 197 -8.14 13.22 -30.62
C THR A 197 -7.74 13.71 -32.00
#